data_e7e4c2c94ff358f927d5a3f8c27bc2e0
#
_entry.id   e7e4c2c94ff358f927d5a3f8c27bc2e0
#
_cell.length_a   1.000
_cell.length_b   1.000
_cell.length_c   1.000
_cell.angle_alpha   90.00
_cell.angle_beta   90.00
_cell.angle_gamma   90.00
#
_symmetry.space_group_name_H-M   'P 1'
#
loop_
_entity.id
_entity.type
_entity.pdbx_description
1 polymer ?
#
loop_
_entity_poly.entity_id
_entity_poly.type
_entity_poly.pdbx_seq_one_letter_code
_entity_poly.pdbx_strand_id
1 'polypeptide(L)'
;MNKLAGHANSFHSYSAHEALAGIAEAGYRYVELSAVPGWTEHVDVHGDTAVTRVQLERYGLQAVSISGHSDLRTRAGLEHGLAVVRWAERFGVPIVNTAIGGHAHVEESEDPFMAYIGTLADAAQAAGLVVALEIHGDLMASGEIAIPLLDRIGHPAVKVNYDTANVEHYSGARAEDDLPLIADRVANVHLKDSRGGKGEWDFPAIGEGHVDFGRVLAILSEAGYEGPYAVEIEFSGEPWPPLDEVTEAMRASRAALAAHGLS
;
A
#
# COMPACT_ATOMS: atom_id res chain seq x y z
N MET A 1 17.34 -7.77 5.80
CA MET A 1 17.03 -7.78 4.35
C MET A 1 15.56 -7.50 4.21
N ASN A 2 15.18 -6.45 3.50
CA ASN A 2 13.79 -6.04 3.34
C ASN A 2 13.01 -7.09 2.55
N LYS A 3 11.71 -7.21 2.83
CA LYS A 3 10.85 -8.21 2.20
C LYS A 3 10.19 -7.61 0.97
N LEU A 4 10.37 -8.23 -0.19
CA LEU A 4 9.66 -7.85 -1.43
C LEU A 4 8.38 -8.67 -1.53
N ALA A 5 7.25 -7.99 -1.48
CA ALA A 5 5.90 -8.55 -1.56
C ALA A 5 5.22 -8.20 -2.89
N GLY A 6 4.31 -9.06 -3.34
CA GLY A 6 3.32 -8.67 -4.33
C GLY A 6 2.08 -8.11 -3.62
N HIS A 7 1.54 -7.00 -4.09
CA HIS A 7 0.29 -6.44 -3.57
C HIS A 7 -0.92 -7.13 -4.22
N ALA A 8 -1.80 -7.67 -3.38
CA ALA A 8 -3.01 -8.35 -3.86
C ALA A 8 -3.97 -7.43 -4.64
N ASN A 9 -3.86 -6.10 -4.45
CA ASN A 9 -4.63 -5.12 -5.19
C ASN A 9 -4.40 -5.18 -6.71
N SER A 10 -3.20 -5.55 -7.16
CA SER A 10 -2.91 -5.74 -8.59
C SER A 10 -3.83 -6.78 -9.26
N PHE A 11 -4.50 -7.60 -8.46
CA PHE A 11 -5.45 -8.64 -8.88
C PHE A 11 -6.90 -8.30 -8.47
N HIS A 12 -7.27 -7.03 -8.40
CA HIS A 12 -8.55 -6.62 -7.80
C HIS A 12 -9.79 -7.25 -8.45
N SER A 13 -9.75 -7.56 -9.75
CA SER A 13 -10.86 -8.18 -10.49
C SER A 13 -10.94 -9.70 -10.33
N TYR A 14 -10.00 -10.30 -9.58
CA TYR A 14 -9.91 -11.74 -9.37
C TYR A 14 -10.23 -12.14 -7.93
N SER A 15 -10.49 -13.42 -7.70
CA SER A 15 -10.68 -13.93 -6.34
C SER A 15 -9.37 -13.91 -5.56
N ALA A 16 -9.47 -13.92 -4.22
CA ALA A 16 -8.30 -14.04 -3.35
C ALA A 16 -7.43 -15.27 -3.68
N HIS A 17 -8.07 -16.38 -4.08
CA HIS A 17 -7.37 -17.59 -4.49
C HIS A 17 -6.51 -17.37 -5.74
N GLU A 18 -7.08 -16.75 -6.77
CA GLU A 18 -6.37 -16.44 -8.03
C GLU A 18 -5.27 -15.41 -7.81
N ALA A 19 -5.53 -14.38 -7.00
CA ALA A 19 -4.54 -13.37 -6.65
C ALA A 19 -3.31 -13.97 -5.95
N LEU A 20 -3.52 -14.80 -4.92
CA LEU A 20 -2.44 -15.46 -4.20
C LEU A 20 -1.68 -16.47 -5.08
N ALA A 21 -2.40 -17.20 -5.96
CA ALA A 21 -1.78 -18.09 -6.93
C ALA A 21 -0.87 -17.33 -7.89
N GLY A 22 -1.37 -16.22 -8.48
CA GLY A 22 -0.61 -15.37 -9.42
C GLY A 22 0.63 -14.73 -8.77
N ILE A 23 0.50 -14.22 -7.54
CA ILE A 23 1.63 -13.67 -6.77
C ILE A 23 2.71 -14.75 -6.53
N ALA A 24 2.32 -15.95 -6.12
CA ALA A 24 3.26 -17.06 -5.89
C ALA A 24 3.91 -17.53 -7.22
N GLU A 25 3.13 -17.63 -8.30
CA GLU A 25 3.62 -17.98 -9.63
C GLU A 25 4.57 -16.93 -10.21
N ALA A 26 4.36 -15.64 -9.92
CA ALA A 26 5.28 -14.56 -10.26
C ALA A 26 6.60 -14.63 -9.45
N GLY A 27 6.71 -15.53 -8.46
CA GLY A 27 7.92 -15.83 -7.71
C GLY A 27 8.06 -15.05 -6.41
N TYR A 28 7.04 -14.36 -5.95
CA TYR A 28 7.05 -13.71 -4.63
C TYR A 28 6.91 -14.74 -3.52
N ARG A 29 7.51 -14.43 -2.35
CA ARG A 29 7.33 -15.17 -1.10
C ARG A 29 6.51 -14.39 -0.07
N TYR A 30 6.37 -13.11 -0.30
CA TYR A 30 5.63 -12.21 0.57
C TYR A 30 4.47 -11.57 -0.18
N VAL A 31 3.42 -11.25 0.57
CA VAL A 31 2.23 -10.61 0.04
C VAL A 31 1.76 -9.50 0.96
N GLU A 32 1.36 -8.39 0.38
CA GLU A 32 0.45 -7.44 1.01
C GLU A 32 -0.98 -7.89 0.71
N LEU A 33 -1.74 -8.17 1.76
CA LEU A 33 -3.14 -8.57 1.65
C LEU A 33 -4.01 -7.34 1.36
N SER A 34 -5.21 -7.57 0.83
CA SER A 34 -6.18 -6.50 0.56
C SER A 34 -7.55 -6.80 1.16
N ALA A 35 -8.12 -5.77 1.82
CA ALA A 35 -9.44 -5.78 2.44
C ALA A 35 -10.12 -4.42 2.21
N VAL A 36 -10.20 -3.99 0.95
CA VAL A 36 -10.71 -2.67 0.53
C VAL A 36 -12.16 -2.82 0.08
N PRO A 37 -13.15 -2.31 0.85
CA PRO A 37 -14.57 -2.47 0.54
C PRO A 37 -14.93 -1.86 -0.83
N GLY A 38 -15.65 -2.66 -1.62
CA GLY A 38 -16.11 -2.23 -2.96
C GLY A 38 -15.02 -2.17 -4.03
N TRP A 39 -13.79 -2.56 -3.69
CA TRP A 39 -12.65 -2.61 -4.61
C TRP A 39 -11.94 -3.97 -4.58
N THR A 40 -11.18 -4.28 -3.54
CA THR A 40 -10.42 -5.54 -3.45
C THR A 40 -10.71 -6.22 -2.10
N GLU A 41 -11.78 -6.99 -2.03
CA GLU A 41 -12.25 -7.65 -0.81
C GLU A 41 -11.70 -9.09 -0.72
N HIS A 42 -10.37 -9.26 -0.76
CA HIS A 42 -9.74 -10.59 -0.70
C HIS A 42 -9.72 -11.17 0.72
N VAL A 43 -9.79 -10.31 1.74
CA VAL A 43 -9.82 -10.70 3.16
C VAL A 43 -11.14 -10.28 3.79
N ASP A 44 -11.86 -11.24 4.36
CA ASP A 44 -12.98 -10.95 5.26
C ASP A 44 -12.44 -10.60 6.65
N VAL A 45 -12.40 -9.32 6.97
CA VAL A 45 -11.88 -8.80 8.26
C VAL A 45 -12.78 -9.14 9.46
N HIS A 46 -14.00 -9.61 9.22
CA HIS A 46 -14.94 -10.10 10.25
C HIS A 46 -14.87 -11.62 10.42
N GLY A 47 -14.23 -12.31 9.48
CA GLY A 47 -14.11 -13.76 9.45
C GLY A 47 -12.97 -14.33 10.32
N ASP A 48 -12.82 -15.65 10.20
CA ASP A 48 -11.73 -16.39 10.84
C ASP A 48 -10.41 -16.21 10.06
N THR A 49 -9.36 -15.79 10.74
CA THR A 49 -8.02 -15.65 10.16
C THR A 49 -7.44 -16.98 9.65
N ALA A 50 -7.94 -18.11 10.14
CA ALA A 50 -7.52 -19.44 9.69
C ALA A 50 -7.77 -19.65 8.18
N VAL A 51 -8.82 -19.04 7.62
CA VAL A 51 -9.11 -19.12 6.18
C VAL A 51 -7.95 -18.56 5.36
N THR A 52 -7.50 -17.34 5.69
CA THR A 52 -6.38 -16.70 5.00
C THR A 52 -5.06 -17.44 5.25
N ARG A 53 -4.83 -17.97 6.47
CA ARG A 53 -3.63 -18.77 6.76
C ARG A 53 -3.52 -19.99 5.87
N VAL A 54 -4.60 -20.76 5.75
CA VAL A 54 -4.63 -21.96 4.89
C VAL A 54 -4.37 -21.59 3.42
N GLN A 55 -4.92 -20.46 2.95
CA GLN A 55 -4.66 -19.99 1.58
C GLN A 55 -3.18 -19.63 1.39
N LEU A 56 -2.59 -18.89 2.31
CA LEU A 56 -1.16 -18.52 2.23
C LEU A 56 -0.25 -19.73 2.31
N GLU A 57 -0.51 -20.68 3.22
CA GLU A 57 0.24 -21.92 3.36
C GLU A 57 0.21 -22.74 2.06
N ARG A 58 -0.95 -22.79 1.39
CA ARG A 58 -1.11 -23.50 0.11
C ARG A 58 -0.15 -22.99 -0.96
N TYR A 59 0.15 -21.69 -0.97
CA TYR A 59 1.01 -21.07 -1.97
C TYR A 59 2.41 -20.75 -1.44
N GLY A 60 2.73 -21.09 -0.19
CA GLY A 60 4.03 -20.78 0.42
C GLY A 60 4.27 -19.30 0.63
N LEU A 61 3.20 -18.50 0.77
CA LEU A 61 3.28 -17.05 0.96
C LEU A 61 3.24 -16.67 2.45
N GLN A 62 3.83 -15.52 2.76
CA GLN A 62 3.77 -14.88 4.07
C GLN A 62 3.26 -13.45 3.91
N ALA A 63 2.24 -13.08 4.68
CA ALA A 63 1.76 -11.71 4.70
C ALA A 63 2.72 -10.81 5.47
N VAL A 64 2.97 -9.60 4.95
CA VAL A 64 3.82 -8.57 5.56
C VAL A 64 3.04 -7.34 6.01
N SER A 65 1.95 -7.05 5.34
CA SER A 65 1.05 -5.92 5.56
C SER A 65 -0.36 -6.27 5.06
N ILE A 66 -1.33 -5.44 5.42
CA ILE A 66 -2.68 -5.51 4.90
C ILE A 66 -3.16 -4.11 4.52
N SER A 67 -3.62 -3.96 3.28
CA SER A 67 -4.31 -2.78 2.81
C SER A 67 -5.78 -2.86 3.21
N GLY A 68 -6.24 -1.89 3.99
CA GLY A 68 -7.62 -1.77 4.48
C GLY A 68 -8.18 -0.39 4.23
N HIS A 69 -8.00 0.13 3.02
CA HIS A 69 -8.47 1.46 2.64
C HIS A 69 -9.96 1.60 2.88
N SER A 70 -10.33 2.75 3.43
CA SER A 70 -11.71 3.14 3.67
C SER A 70 -11.76 4.66 3.84
N ASP A 71 -12.94 5.25 3.73
CA ASP A 71 -13.08 6.69 3.96
C ASP A 71 -13.03 7.00 5.46
N LEU A 72 -11.83 7.24 5.97
CA LEU A 72 -11.57 7.58 7.38
C LEU A 72 -12.15 8.94 7.81
N ARG A 73 -12.77 9.69 6.91
CA ARG A 73 -13.56 10.90 7.23
C ARG A 73 -14.96 10.54 7.72
N THR A 74 -15.32 9.26 7.67
CA THR A 74 -16.63 8.76 8.04
C THR A 74 -16.55 7.78 9.22
N ARG A 75 -17.67 7.66 9.94
CA ARG A 75 -17.79 6.65 10.99
C ARG A 75 -17.68 5.22 10.44
N ALA A 76 -18.28 4.96 9.29
CA ALA A 76 -18.22 3.65 8.64
C ALA A 76 -16.78 3.27 8.26
N GLY A 77 -16.00 4.24 7.76
CA GLY A 77 -14.57 4.04 7.46
C GLY A 77 -13.76 3.76 8.72
N LEU A 78 -13.99 4.48 9.83
CA LEU A 78 -13.36 4.15 11.10
C LEU A 78 -13.74 2.75 11.58
N GLU A 79 -15.01 2.35 11.51
CA GLU A 79 -15.48 1.03 11.94
C GLU A 79 -14.80 -0.09 11.12
N HIS A 80 -14.62 0.12 9.80
CA HIS A 80 -13.85 -0.78 8.95
C HIS A 80 -12.37 -0.81 9.35
N GLY A 81 -11.71 0.33 9.48
CA GLY A 81 -10.31 0.41 9.91
C GLY A 81 -10.05 -0.30 11.24
N LEU A 82 -10.95 -0.12 12.22
CA LEU A 82 -10.89 -0.85 13.49
C LEU A 82 -11.09 -2.37 13.32
N ALA A 83 -11.91 -2.80 12.36
CA ALA A 83 -12.06 -4.23 12.05
C ALA A 83 -10.78 -4.79 11.42
N VAL A 84 -10.15 -4.06 10.51
CA VAL A 84 -8.85 -4.42 9.91
C VAL A 84 -7.77 -4.53 11.00
N VAL A 85 -7.66 -3.56 11.91
CA VAL A 85 -6.68 -3.59 13.02
C VAL A 85 -6.88 -4.84 13.89
N ARG A 86 -8.12 -5.13 14.31
CA ARG A 86 -8.42 -6.33 15.11
C ARG A 86 -8.12 -7.63 14.36
N TRP A 87 -8.37 -7.67 13.06
CA TRP A 87 -8.04 -8.82 12.22
C TRP A 87 -6.53 -8.99 12.10
N ALA A 88 -5.80 -7.91 11.81
CA ALA A 88 -4.35 -7.88 11.67
C ALA A 88 -3.64 -8.34 12.95
N GLU A 89 -4.10 -7.90 14.12
CA GLU A 89 -3.62 -8.36 15.43
C GLU A 89 -3.77 -9.89 15.57
N ARG A 90 -4.98 -10.42 15.35
CA ARG A 90 -5.25 -11.87 15.44
C ARG A 90 -4.46 -12.67 14.40
N PHE A 91 -4.24 -12.09 13.24
CA PHE A 91 -3.46 -12.70 12.16
C PHE A 91 -1.95 -12.62 12.43
N GLY A 92 -1.45 -11.58 13.05
CA GLY A 92 -0.04 -11.33 13.30
C GLY A 92 0.65 -10.56 12.16
N VAL A 93 -0.07 -9.73 11.42
CA VAL A 93 0.47 -8.79 10.42
C VAL A 93 0.73 -7.46 11.10
N PRO A 94 1.95 -6.88 11.01
CA PRO A 94 2.34 -5.74 11.83
C PRO A 94 1.91 -4.38 11.27
N ILE A 95 1.55 -4.29 9.99
CA ILE A 95 1.27 -3.03 9.31
C ILE A 95 -0.11 -3.08 8.67
N VAL A 96 -0.91 -2.06 8.96
CA VAL A 96 -2.20 -1.79 8.32
C VAL A 96 -2.02 -0.55 7.44
N ASN A 97 -2.08 -0.72 6.13
CA ASN A 97 -2.07 0.39 5.18
C ASN A 97 -3.50 0.90 4.98
N THR A 98 -3.65 2.20 4.89
CA THR A 98 -4.93 2.85 4.61
C THR A 98 -4.70 4.23 4.02
N ALA A 99 -5.75 4.83 3.45
CA ALA A 99 -5.73 6.22 3.00
C ALA A 99 -6.69 7.05 3.88
N ILE A 100 -6.61 8.36 3.75
CA ILE A 100 -7.56 9.27 4.42
C ILE A 100 -8.97 9.04 3.88
N GLY A 101 -9.06 8.71 2.60
CA GLY A 101 -10.29 8.52 1.83
C GLY A 101 -10.47 9.63 0.80
N GLY A 102 -11.18 9.31 -0.28
CA GLY A 102 -11.39 10.23 -1.40
C GLY A 102 -10.25 10.21 -2.42
N HIS A 103 -10.67 10.24 -3.68
CA HIS A 103 -9.80 10.56 -4.80
C HIS A 103 -9.93 12.07 -5.05
N ALA A 104 -8.84 12.71 -5.43
CA ALA A 104 -8.65 14.12 -5.64
C ALA A 104 -9.81 14.87 -6.30
N HIS A 105 -9.84 16.17 -6.12
CA HIS A 105 -10.60 17.24 -6.79
C HIS A 105 -11.85 17.78 -6.08
N VAL A 106 -12.00 17.55 -4.79
CA VAL A 106 -12.94 18.29 -3.94
C VAL A 106 -12.11 19.01 -2.88
N GLU A 107 -12.43 20.27 -2.56
CA GLU A 107 -11.84 20.91 -1.37
C GLU A 107 -12.09 20.02 -0.16
N GLU A 108 -11.09 19.23 0.22
CA GLU A 108 -11.19 18.28 1.30
C GLU A 108 -10.82 18.96 2.62
N SER A 109 -11.76 18.95 3.55
CA SER A 109 -11.44 19.30 4.93
C SER A 109 -10.82 18.08 5.63
N GLU A 110 -9.72 18.28 6.31
CA GLU A 110 -9.09 17.27 7.17
C GLU A 110 -9.82 17.04 8.50
N ASP A 111 -10.73 17.97 8.89
CA ASP A 111 -11.39 17.93 10.20
C ASP A 111 -12.15 16.62 10.47
N PRO A 112 -12.95 16.06 9.52
CA PRO A 112 -13.59 14.77 9.76
C PRO A 112 -12.61 13.63 9.97
N PHE A 113 -11.50 13.60 9.21
CA PHE A 113 -10.44 12.62 9.38
C PHE A 113 -9.75 12.76 10.74
N MET A 114 -9.39 13.98 11.14
CA MET A 114 -8.76 14.25 12.45
C MET A 114 -9.62 13.83 13.63
N ALA A 115 -10.95 13.81 13.47
CA ALA A 115 -11.86 13.32 14.51
C ALA A 115 -11.75 11.81 14.77
N TYR A 116 -11.27 11.03 13.79
CA TYR A 116 -11.27 9.57 13.87
C TYR A 116 -9.87 8.95 13.93
N ILE A 117 -8.86 9.59 13.36
CA ILE A 117 -7.52 8.99 13.24
C ILE A 117 -6.91 8.64 14.61
N GLY A 118 -7.12 9.45 15.63
CA GLY A 118 -6.64 9.17 16.97
C GLY A 118 -7.19 7.85 17.53
N THR A 119 -8.49 7.59 17.34
CA THR A 119 -9.12 6.33 17.77
C THR A 119 -8.54 5.11 17.06
N LEU A 120 -8.30 5.22 15.75
CA LEU A 120 -7.69 4.14 14.97
C LEU A 120 -6.25 3.89 15.40
N ALA A 121 -5.49 4.97 15.60
CA ALA A 121 -4.09 4.93 16.00
C ALA A 121 -3.91 4.35 17.42
N ASP A 122 -4.77 4.74 18.38
CA ASP A 122 -4.79 4.16 19.73
C ASP A 122 -5.04 2.64 19.70
N ALA A 123 -6.00 2.20 18.87
CA ALA A 123 -6.31 0.78 18.70
C ALA A 123 -5.12 0.02 18.09
N ALA A 124 -4.47 0.57 17.07
CA ALA A 124 -3.29 -0.03 16.46
C ALA A 124 -2.12 -0.10 17.45
N GLN A 125 -1.86 0.97 18.20
CA GLN A 125 -0.82 0.99 19.23
C GLN A 125 -1.07 -0.06 20.32
N ALA A 126 -2.30 -0.19 20.78
CA ALA A 126 -2.66 -1.19 21.79
C ALA A 126 -2.45 -2.64 21.28
N ALA A 127 -2.64 -2.85 19.99
CA ALA A 127 -2.38 -4.13 19.31
C ALA A 127 -0.90 -4.34 18.90
N GLY A 128 -0.02 -3.36 19.13
CA GLY A 128 1.38 -3.41 18.69
C GLY A 128 1.57 -3.28 17.18
N LEU A 129 0.63 -2.64 16.50
CA LEU A 129 0.62 -2.45 15.05
C LEU A 129 0.92 -1.00 14.66
N VAL A 130 1.23 -0.82 13.38
CA VAL A 130 1.37 0.49 12.74
C VAL A 130 0.22 0.69 11.75
N VAL A 131 -0.37 1.89 11.76
CA VAL A 131 -1.22 2.40 10.69
C VAL A 131 -0.35 3.24 9.77
N ALA A 132 -0.18 2.78 8.55
CA ALA A 132 0.58 3.49 7.53
C ALA A 132 -0.39 4.21 6.57
N LEU A 133 -0.39 5.55 6.64
CA LEU A 133 -1.18 6.39 5.74
C LEU A 133 -0.49 6.48 4.39
N GLU A 134 -1.22 6.13 3.35
CA GLU A 134 -0.68 6.15 2.00
C GLU A 134 -0.57 7.55 1.44
N ILE A 135 0.50 7.80 0.66
CA ILE A 135 0.57 8.93 -0.28
C ILE A 135 -0.52 8.71 -1.33
N HIS A 136 -1.69 9.31 -1.09
CA HIS A 136 -2.90 9.11 -1.87
C HIS A 136 -3.91 10.24 -1.62
N GLY A 137 -4.51 10.78 -2.69
CA GLY A 137 -5.46 11.90 -2.58
C GLY A 137 -4.81 13.23 -2.21
N ASP A 138 -5.59 14.31 -2.19
CA ASP A 138 -5.07 15.68 -2.07
C ASP A 138 -4.40 15.97 -0.72
N LEU A 139 -4.94 15.41 0.38
CA LEU A 139 -4.40 15.65 1.73
C LEU A 139 -3.08 14.91 2.02
N MET A 140 -2.77 13.89 1.23
CA MET A 140 -1.54 13.09 1.33
C MET A 140 -0.86 12.97 -0.04
N ALA A 141 -0.96 14.01 -0.89
CA ALA A 141 -0.50 13.97 -2.27
C ALA A 141 1.03 13.84 -2.43
N SER A 142 1.80 14.22 -1.41
CA SER A 142 3.28 14.14 -1.39
C SER A 142 3.78 14.17 0.05
N GLY A 143 5.08 13.89 0.24
CA GLY A 143 5.74 14.05 1.54
C GLY A 143 5.67 15.48 2.04
N GLU A 144 5.91 16.47 1.19
CA GLU A 144 5.80 17.88 1.55
C GLU A 144 4.41 18.25 2.08
N ILE A 145 3.34 17.75 1.43
CA ILE A 145 1.96 18.01 1.83
C ILE A 145 1.58 17.21 3.08
N ALA A 146 2.07 15.99 3.21
CA ALA A 146 1.74 15.09 4.32
C ALA A 146 2.38 15.49 5.66
N ILE A 147 3.58 16.07 5.66
CA ILE A 147 4.34 16.39 6.88
C ILE A 147 3.53 17.23 7.88
N PRO A 148 2.90 18.36 7.52
CA PRO A 148 2.12 19.16 8.47
C PRO A 148 0.95 18.39 9.09
N LEU A 149 0.29 17.53 8.31
CA LEU A 149 -0.81 16.70 8.79
C LEU A 149 -0.32 15.63 9.77
N LEU A 150 0.77 14.94 9.44
CA LEU A 150 1.40 13.95 10.31
C LEU A 150 1.89 14.57 11.63
N ASP A 151 2.43 15.79 11.59
CA ASP A 151 2.85 16.53 12.77
C ASP A 151 1.64 16.87 13.67
N ARG A 152 0.50 17.22 13.09
CA ARG A 152 -0.75 17.46 13.83
C ARG A 152 -1.34 16.19 14.42
N ILE A 153 -1.27 15.06 13.70
CA ILE A 153 -1.67 13.75 14.23
C ILE A 153 -0.80 13.40 15.44
N GLY A 154 0.52 13.56 15.33
CA GLY A 154 1.49 13.43 16.41
C GLY A 154 1.47 12.06 17.13
N HIS A 155 0.93 11.00 16.50
CA HIS A 155 0.74 9.70 17.12
C HIS A 155 1.81 8.69 16.67
N PRO A 156 2.51 7.99 17.59
CA PRO A 156 3.66 7.13 17.25
C PRO A 156 3.29 5.91 16.40
N ALA A 157 2.06 5.42 16.47
CA ALA A 157 1.58 4.31 15.65
C ALA A 157 1.15 4.73 14.25
N VAL A 158 1.12 6.04 13.93
CA VAL A 158 0.82 6.54 12.58
C VAL A 158 2.13 6.80 11.85
N LYS A 159 2.27 6.18 10.71
CA LYS A 159 3.42 6.24 9.81
C LYS A 159 2.94 6.46 8.38
N VAL A 160 3.85 6.38 7.43
CA VAL A 160 3.59 6.58 6.00
C VAL A 160 3.72 5.24 5.26
N ASN A 161 2.76 4.97 4.38
CA ASN A 161 2.92 4.08 3.25
C ASN A 161 3.28 4.96 2.05
N TYR A 162 4.52 4.88 1.60
CA TYR A 162 4.99 5.71 0.50
C TYR A 162 4.73 5.02 -0.84
N ASP A 163 3.84 5.58 -1.66
CA ASP A 163 3.60 5.10 -3.03
C ASP A 163 4.41 5.92 -4.02
N THR A 164 5.27 5.25 -4.76
CA THR A 164 6.27 5.88 -5.64
C THR A 164 5.70 6.50 -6.92
N ALA A 165 4.49 6.13 -7.32
CA ALA A 165 3.80 6.69 -8.48
C ALA A 165 2.66 7.65 -8.11
N ASN A 166 1.95 7.37 -7.01
CA ASN A 166 0.88 8.24 -6.53
C ASN A 166 1.37 9.65 -6.23
N VAL A 167 2.60 9.80 -5.73
CA VAL A 167 3.20 11.11 -5.49
C VAL A 167 3.22 11.96 -6.76
N GLU A 168 3.56 11.41 -7.91
CA GLU A 168 3.51 12.12 -9.18
C GLU A 168 2.08 12.35 -9.65
N HIS A 169 1.24 11.31 -9.55
CA HIS A 169 -0.16 11.39 -9.95
C HIS A 169 -0.92 12.50 -9.21
N TYR A 170 -0.78 12.59 -7.89
CA TYR A 170 -1.54 13.56 -7.07
C TYR A 170 -0.87 14.93 -6.98
N SER A 171 0.45 15.00 -6.83
CA SER A 171 1.17 16.27 -6.65
C SER A 171 1.89 16.78 -7.89
N GLY A 172 2.34 15.89 -8.77
CA GLY A 172 3.26 16.15 -9.87
C GLY A 172 4.73 16.13 -9.45
N ALA A 173 5.04 15.80 -8.19
CA ALA A 173 6.43 15.66 -7.73
C ALA A 173 6.99 14.29 -8.12
N ARG A 174 8.30 14.24 -8.40
CA ARG A 174 9.00 12.98 -8.61
C ARG A 174 9.29 12.29 -7.28
N ALA A 175 9.16 10.95 -7.24
CA ALA A 175 9.41 10.20 -6.01
C ALA A 175 10.81 10.42 -5.47
N GLU A 176 11.82 10.46 -6.33
CA GLU A 176 13.22 10.67 -5.96
C GLU A 176 13.52 12.05 -5.37
N ASP A 177 12.67 13.03 -5.63
CA ASP A 177 12.80 14.40 -5.10
C ASP A 177 11.99 14.59 -3.82
N ASP A 178 10.82 13.95 -3.70
CA ASP A 178 9.89 14.09 -2.58
C ASP A 178 10.23 13.14 -1.40
N LEU A 179 10.58 11.89 -1.69
CA LEU A 179 10.84 10.87 -0.67
C LEU A 179 11.88 11.28 0.38
N PRO A 180 12.99 12.00 0.06
CA PRO A 180 13.94 12.44 1.08
C PRO A 180 13.33 13.28 2.19
N LEU A 181 12.23 13.97 1.94
CA LEU A 181 11.55 14.83 2.92
C LEU A 181 10.86 14.04 4.04
N ILE A 182 10.46 12.79 3.76
CA ILE A 182 9.57 12.01 4.61
C ILE A 182 10.07 10.59 4.92
N ALA A 183 11.22 10.21 4.39
CA ALA A 183 11.74 8.83 4.44
C ALA A 183 11.85 8.26 5.87
N ASP A 184 12.12 9.10 6.87
CA ASP A 184 12.23 8.72 8.30
C ASP A 184 10.86 8.35 8.93
N ARG A 185 9.76 8.67 8.26
CA ARG A 185 8.39 8.35 8.71
C ARG A 185 7.77 7.16 7.98
N VAL A 186 8.48 6.60 7.00
CA VAL A 186 7.97 5.50 6.17
C VAL A 186 8.02 4.17 6.93
N ALA A 187 6.90 3.43 6.92
CA ALA A 187 6.79 2.09 7.49
C ALA A 187 6.47 1.02 6.45
N ASN A 188 5.88 1.41 5.33
CA ASN A 188 5.61 0.54 4.17
C ASN A 188 5.87 1.33 2.88
N VAL A 189 6.17 0.63 1.79
CA VAL A 189 6.37 1.24 0.49
C VAL A 189 5.57 0.48 -0.55
N HIS A 190 4.73 1.19 -1.30
CA HIS A 190 4.23 0.68 -2.57
C HIS A 190 5.21 1.06 -3.67
N LEU A 191 5.86 0.05 -4.24
CA LEU A 191 6.64 0.20 -5.44
C LEU A 191 5.70 0.12 -6.63
N LYS A 192 5.45 1.24 -7.24
CA LYS A 192 4.52 1.44 -8.34
C LYS A 192 5.20 2.30 -9.40
N ASP A 193 5.17 1.87 -10.64
CA ASP A 193 5.77 2.62 -11.75
C ASP A 193 4.73 3.51 -12.42
N SER A 194 5.18 4.55 -13.11
CA SER A 194 4.31 5.48 -13.82
C SER A 194 4.88 5.82 -15.19
N ARG A 195 4.01 5.89 -16.20
CA ARG A 195 4.27 6.54 -17.49
C ARG A 195 3.55 7.86 -17.61
N GLY A 196 2.56 8.09 -16.74
CA GLY A 196 1.76 9.30 -16.70
C GLY A 196 2.40 10.42 -15.89
N GLY A 197 1.78 11.60 -15.96
CA GLY A 197 2.06 12.74 -15.09
C GLY A 197 0.93 13.02 -14.12
N LYS A 198 0.88 14.24 -13.59
CA LYS A 198 -0.17 14.64 -12.66
C LYS A 198 -1.57 14.46 -13.26
N GLY A 199 -2.40 13.66 -12.58
CA GLY A 199 -3.78 13.37 -12.98
C GLY A 199 -3.90 12.33 -14.09
N GLU A 200 -2.81 11.75 -14.57
CA GLU A 200 -2.81 10.70 -15.58
C GLU A 200 -2.69 9.33 -14.92
N TRP A 201 -3.64 8.45 -15.17
CA TRP A 201 -3.67 7.08 -14.63
C TRP A 201 -3.00 6.12 -15.61
N ASP A 202 -1.71 5.88 -15.43
CA ASP A 202 -0.94 4.90 -16.23
C ASP A 202 0.17 4.29 -15.37
N PHE A 203 -0.13 3.20 -14.69
CA PHE A 203 0.74 2.51 -13.73
C PHE A 203 1.09 1.10 -14.22
N PRO A 204 2.09 0.98 -15.09
CA PRO A 204 2.49 -0.26 -15.72
C PRO A 204 3.31 -1.17 -14.79
N ALA A 205 3.75 -2.31 -15.33
CA ALA A 205 4.77 -3.13 -14.68
C ALA A 205 6.04 -2.30 -14.41
N ILE A 206 6.70 -2.59 -13.28
CA ILE A 206 7.95 -1.91 -12.91
C ILE A 206 9.02 -2.12 -13.97
N GLY A 207 9.64 -1.02 -14.36
CA GLY A 207 10.63 -0.95 -15.45
C GLY A 207 10.05 -0.54 -16.80
N GLU A 208 8.74 -0.37 -16.91
CA GLU A 208 8.07 0.12 -18.11
C GLU A 208 7.72 1.62 -18.03
N GLY A 209 7.82 2.21 -16.86
CA GLY A 209 7.62 3.62 -16.59
C GLY A 209 8.93 4.39 -16.45
N HIS A 210 8.88 5.45 -15.64
CA HIS A 210 10.00 6.37 -15.51
C HIS A 210 10.43 6.64 -14.04
N VAL A 211 9.89 5.90 -13.07
CA VAL A 211 10.32 6.01 -11.66
C VAL A 211 11.75 5.47 -11.50
N ASP A 212 12.63 6.28 -10.90
CA ASP A 212 14.00 5.83 -10.61
C ASP A 212 14.05 4.97 -9.34
N PHE A 213 13.73 3.68 -9.48
CA PHE A 213 13.75 2.73 -8.36
C PHE A 213 15.14 2.59 -7.74
N GLY A 214 16.21 2.74 -8.53
CA GLY A 214 17.58 2.73 -7.99
C GLY A 214 17.78 3.85 -6.97
N ARG A 215 17.32 5.06 -7.30
CA ARG A 215 17.40 6.21 -6.41
C ARG A 215 16.43 6.10 -5.23
N VAL A 216 15.19 5.67 -5.46
CA VAL A 216 14.20 5.42 -4.39
C VAL A 216 14.75 4.46 -3.34
N LEU A 217 15.28 3.31 -3.76
CA LEU A 217 15.84 2.31 -2.84
C LEU A 217 17.08 2.82 -2.10
N ALA A 218 17.93 3.62 -2.76
CA ALA A 218 19.08 4.26 -2.14
C ALA A 218 18.65 5.23 -1.02
N ILE A 219 17.67 6.10 -1.27
CA ILE A 219 17.12 7.06 -0.28
C ILE A 219 16.59 6.31 0.94
N LEU A 220 15.79 5.26 0.74
CA LEU A 220 15.22 4.46 1.82
C LEU A 220 16.32 3.76 2.63
N SER A 221 17.32 3.23 1.96
CA SER A 221 18.49 2.61 2.64
C SER A 221 19.30 3.63 3.44
N GLU A 222 19.54 4.82 2.91
CA GLU A 222 20.21 5.92 3.59
C GLU A 222 19.44 6.39 4.84
N ALA A 223 18.10 6.36 4.77
CA ALA A 223 17.22 6.65 5.90
C ALA A 223 17.09 5.51 6.93
N GLY A 224 17.71 4.35 6.67
CA GLY A 224 17.63 3.18 7.56
C GLY A 224 16.29 2.45 7.50
N TYR A 225 15.59 2.49 6.38
CA TYR A 225 14.33 1.79 6.21
C TYR A 225 14.49 0.27 6.23
N GLU A 226 13.75 -0.41 7.10
CA GLU A 226 13.77 -1.86 7.26
C GLU A 226 12.39 -2.51 6.98
N GLY A 227 11.41 -1.71 6.57
CA GLY A 227 10.04 -2.17 6.27
C GLY A 227 9.94 -2.98 4.97
N PRO A 228 8.74 -3.51 4.67
CA PRO A 228 8.48 -4.24 3.44
C PRO A 228 8.29 -3.30 2.24
N TYR A 229 8.57 -3.85 1.07
CA TYR A 229 8.20 -3.27 -0.22
C TYR A 229 7.10 -4.12 -0.85
N ALA A 230 6.01 -3.52 -1.29
CA ALA A 230 4.93 -4.19 -2.00
C ALA A 230 4.84 -3.67 -3.43
N VAL A 231 5.01 -4.56 -4.41
CA VAL A 231 4.81 -4.20 -5.82
C VAL A 231 3.33 -4.06 -6.10
N GLU A 232 2.93 -2.90 -6.55
CA GLU A 232 1.56 -2.60 -6.96
C GLU A 232 1.51 -2.18 -8.42
N ILE A 233 0.62 -2.82 -9.18
CA ILE A 233 0.33 -2.48 -10.57
C ILE A 233 -1.15 -2.15 -10.67
N GLU A 234 -1.48 -1.03 -11.27
CA GLU A 234 -2.85 -0.65 -11.55
C GLU A 234 -2.99 -0.29 -13.02
N PHE A 235 -3.46 -1.25 -13.79
CA PHE A 235 -3.65 -1.07 -15.22
C PHE A 235 -4.68 0.01 -15.53
N SER A 236 -4.51 0.67 -16.66
CA SER A 236 -5.47 1.64 -17.16
C SER A 236 -6.58 0.96 -17.96
N GLY A 237 -7.81 1.42 -17.77
CA GLY A 237 -8.97 1.01 -18.57
C GLY A 237 -9.67 -0.26 -18.08
N GLU A 238 -10.79 -0.54 -18.74
CA GLU A 238 -11.62 -1.72 -18.52
C GLU A 238 -11.82 -2.49 -19.85
N PRO A 239 -11.86 -3.82 -19.86
CA PRO A 239 -11.74 -4.69 -18.67
C PRO A 239 -10.31 -4.80 -18.16
N TRP A 240 -10.16 -5.20 -16.89
CA TRP A 240 -8.86 -5.52 -16.31
C TRP A 240 -8.17 -6.63 -17.12
N PRO A 241 -6.85 -6.61 -17.26
CA PRO A 241 -6.14 -7.60 -18.09
C PRO A 241 -6.40 -9.05 -17.62
N PRO A 242 -6.26 -10.04 -18.53
CA PRO A 242 -6.31 -11.44 -18.17
C PRO A 242 -5.34 -11.83 -17.05
N LEU A 243 -5.71 -12.82 -16.24
CA LEU A 243 -4.96 -13.24 -15.05
C LEU A 243 -3.49 -13.57 -15.34
N ASP A 244 -3.21 -14.21 -16.45
CA ASP A 244 -1.87 -14.56 -16.90
C ASP A 244 -1.05 -13.33 -17.29
N GLU A 245 -1.67 -12.30 -17.86
CA GLU A 245 -1.01 -11.02 -18.16
C GLU A 245 -0.67 -10.26 -16.87
N VAL A 246 -1.58 -10.20 -15.88
CA VAL A 246 -1.31 -9.61 -14.57
C VAL A 246 -0.18 -10.36 -13.86
N THR A 247 -0.20 -11.70 -13.89
CA THR A 247 0.84 -12.54 -13.30
C THR A 247 2.20 -12.32 -13.96
N GLU A 248 2.23 -12.17 -15.28
CA GLU A 248 3.47 -11.87 -16.02
C GLU A 248 4.00 -10.47 -15.71
N ALA A 249 3.14 -9.46 -15.62
CA ALA A 249 3.51 -8.11 -15.22
C ALA A 249 4.13 -8.07 -13.81
N MET A 250 3.56 -8.82 -12.87
CA MET A 250 4.12 -8.99 -11.53
C MET A 250 5.48 -9.69 -11.56
N ARG A 251 5.66 -10.72 -12.39
CA ARG A 251 6.94 -11.42 -12.59
C ARG A 251 8.00 -10.50 -13.19
N ALA A 252 7.63 -9.73 -14.21
CA ALA A 252 8.52 -8.76 -14.86
C ALA A 252 8.96 -7.68 -13.88
N SER A 253 8.03 -7.15 -13.07
CA SER A 253 8.30 -6.15 -12.02
C SER A 253 9.31 -6.67 -10.99
N ARG A 254 9.12 -7.92 -10.52
CA ARG A 254 10.06 -8.56 -9.60
C ARG A 254 11.46 -8.71 -10.22
N ALA A 255 11.53 -9.09 -11.51
CA ALA A 255 12.80 -9.23 -12.23
C ALA A 255 13.51 -7.88 -12.41
N ALA A 256 12.77 -6.81 -12.72
CA ALA A 256 13.32 -5.45 -12.81
C ALA A 256 13.93 -5.00 -11.48
N LEU A 257 13.23 -5.21 -10.36
CA LEU A 257 13.71 -4.85 -9.01
C LEU A 257 14.93 -5.67 -8.58
N ALA A 258 15.08 -6.91 -9.05
CA ALA A 258 16.25 -7.73 -8.77
C ALA A 258 17.54 -7.10 -9.30
N ALA A 259 17.48 -6.34 -10.39
CA ALA A 259 18.61 -5.58 -10.92
C ALA A 259 19.12 -4.50 -9.95
N HIS A 260 18.26 -4.05 -9.02
CA HIS A 260 18.57 -3.09 -7.96
C HIS A 260 18.85 -3.77 -6.60
N GLY A 261 19.00 -5.11 -6.58
CA GLY A 261 19.33 -5.88 -5.38
C GLY A 261 18.14 -6.21 -4.47
N LEU A 262 16.92 -6.01 -4.92
CA LEU A 262 15.69 -6.33 -4.19
C LEU A 262 15.05 -7.60 -4.80
N SER A 263 14.95 -8.70 -4.01
CA SER A 263 14.48 -10.00 -4.52
C SER A 263 13.70 -10.80 -3.47
#